data_3a88ac180d104e9c8a99f5cf4a1883c1
#
_entry.id   3a88ac180d104e9c8a99f5cf4a1883c1
#
_cell.length_a   1.000
_cell.length_b   1.000
_cell.length_c   1.000
_cell.angle_alpha   90.00
_cell.angle_beta   90.00
_cell.angle_gamma   90.00
#
_symmetry.space_group_name_H-M   'P 1'
#
loop_
_entity.id
_entity.type
_entity.pdbx_description
1 polymer ?
#
loop_
_entity_poly.entity_id
_entity_poly.type
_entity_poly.pdbx_seq_one_letter_code
_entity_poly.pdbx_strand_id
1 'polypeptide(L)'
;MDKSKKLTGVILWLLLILGGVSYYAFRQKRANTAMQQLYDVEKEEMENEYSSFATQYDELQVQINNDSIRQKLEEEKLKTQRLLEELRQVKTSDANEIMRLKKELKTVRAVLRSYIVQIDSLNKINEALTTENK
;
A
#
# COMPACT_ATOMS: atom_id res chain seq x y z
N MET A 1 -51.48 40.41 -10.77
CA MET A 1 -50.22 40.42 -11.54
C MET A 1 -48.98 40.30 -10.64
N ASP A 2 -48.95 40.92 -9.50
CA ASP A 2 -47.76 40.87 -8.60
C ASP A 2 -47.54 39.50 -7.98
N LYS A 3 -48.58 38.69 -7.76
CA LYS A 3 -48.45 37.33 -7.22
C LYS A 3 -47.84 36.35 -8.23
N SER A 4 -48.11 36.48 -9.53
CA SER A 4 -47.50 35.58 -10.54
C SER A 4 -46.03 35.90 -10.81
N LYS A 5 -45.63 37.18 -10.74
CA LYS A 5 -44.22 37.59 -10.84
C LYS A 5 -43.39 37.13 -9.66
N LYS A 6 -43.95 37.22 -8.46
CA LYS A 6 -43.30 36.73 -7.22
C LYS A 6 -43.16 35.20 -7.27
N LEU A 7 -44.17 34.49 -7.73
CA LEU A 7 -44.17 33.04 -7.90
C LEU A 7 -43.13 32.60 -8.92
N THR A 8 -43.03 33.28 -10.05
CA THR A 8 -42.02 33.01 -11.08
C THR A 8 -40.59 33.23 -10.55
N GLY A 9 -40.37 34.30 -9.78
CA GLY A 9 -39.10 34.58 -9.17
C GLY A 9 -38.67 33.52 -8.14
N VAL A 10 -39.62 33.04 -7.33
CA VAL A 10 -39.39 31.96 -6.37
C VAL A 10 -39.04 30.66 -7.05
N ILE A 11 -39.78 30.32 -8.14
CA ILE A 11 -39.50 29.10 -8.93
C ILE A 11 -38.10 29.13 -9.58
N LEU A 12 -37.75 30.27 -10.18
CA LEU A 12 -36.41 30.48 -10.74
C LEU A 12 -35.30 30.31 -9.68
N TRP A 13 -35.55 30.88 -8.50
CA TRP A 13 -34.58 30.78 -7.38
C TRP A 13 -34.42 29.34 -6.90
N LEU A 14 -35.49 28.60 -6.76
CA LEU A 14 -35.51 27.16 -6.43
C LEU A 14 -34.76 26.34 -7.46
N LEU A 15 -34.95 26.61 -8.76
CA LEU A 15 -34.24 25.93 -9.84
C LEU A 15 -32.74 26.18 -9.80
N LEU A 16 -32.31 27.40 -9.46
CA LEU A 16 -30.90 27.75 -9.28
C LEU A 16 -30.27 26.98 -8.12
N ILE A 17 -30.97 26.87 -6.97
CA ILE A 17 -30.51 26.12 -5.80
C ILE A 17 -30.41 24.63 -6.15
N LEU A 18 -31.41 24.05 -6.79
CA LEU A 18 -31.41 22.64 -7.21
C LEU A 18 -30.25 22.35 -8.18
N GLY A 19 -30.02 23.24 -9.15
CA GLY A 19 -28.92 23.11 -10.09
C GLY A 19 -27.56 23.18 -9.41
N GLY A 20 -27.40 24.10 -8.46
CA GLY A 20 -26.17 24.26 -7.68
C GLY A 20 -25.87 23.03 -6.80
N VAL A 21 -26.90 22.54 -6.10
CA VAL A 21 -26.76 21.34 -5.25
C VAL A 21 -26.42 20.10 -6.10
N SER A 22 -27.10 19.92 -7.24
CA SER A 22 -26.84 18.81 -8.17
C SER A 22 -25.41 18.87 -8.72
N TYR A 23 -24.95 20.05 -9.10
CA TYR A 23 -23.57 20.26 -9.58
C TYR A 23 -22.54 19.95 -8.51
N TYR A 24 -22.76 20.41 -7.28
CA TYR A 24 -21.88 20.15 -6.14
C TYR A 24 -21.81 18.65 -5.82
N ALA A 25 -22.96 17.98 -5.76
CA ALA A 25 -23.03 16.53 -5.52
C ALA A 25 -22.31 15.72 -6.62
N PHE A 26 -22.48 16.11 -7.88
CA PHE A 26 -21.82 15.47 -9.02
C PHE A 26 -20.29 15.65 -8.93
N ARG A 27 -19.83 16.85 -8.61
CA ARG A 27 -18.41 17.16 -8.46
C ARG A 27 -17.77 16.37 -7.33
N GLN A 28 -18.47 16.25 -6.19
CA GLN A 28 -18.01 15.49 -5.04
C GLN A 28 -17.94 13.98 -5.35
N LYS A 29 -18.94 13.46 -6.04
CA LYS A 29 -18.96 12.05 -6.47
C LYS A 29 -17.81 11.73 -7.44
N ARG A 30 -17.48 12.64 -8.34
CA ARG A 30 -16.35 12.49 -9.26
C ARG A 30 -15.01 12.47 -8.53
N ALA A 31 -14.82 13.35 -7.57
CA ALA A 31 -13.61 13.41 -6.74
C ALA A 31 -13.45 12.13 -5.92
N ASN A 32 -14.52 11.63 -5.31
CA ASN A 32 -14.51 10.37 -4.54
C ASN A 32 -14.19 9.16 -5.42
N THR A 33 -14.72 9.10 -6.63
CA THR A 33 -14.43 8.01 -7.59
C THR A 33 -12.96 8.04 -8.01
N ALA A 34 -12.40 9.23 -8.28
CA ALA A 34 -10.99 9.40 -8.63
C ALA A 34 -10.07 8.96 -7.48
N MET A 35 -10.41 9.31 -6.22
CA MET A 35 -9.66 8.86 -5.04
C MET A 35 -9.73 7.34 -4.86
N GLN A 36 -10.90 6.72 -5.06
CA GLN A 36 -11.04 5.27 -4.97
C GLN A 36 -10.21 4.56 -6.02
N GLN A 37 -10.19 5.05 -7.26
CA GLN A 37 -9.35 4.50 -8.32
C GLN A 37 -7.86 4.59 -7.98
N LEU A 38 -7.44 5.70 -7.38
CA LEU A 38 -6.06 5.88 -6.92
C LEU A 38 -5.70 4.87 -5.83
N TYR A 39 -6.59 4.66 -4.85
CA TYR A 39 -6.38 3.66 -3.80
C TYR A 39 -6.38 2.23 -4.33
N ASP A 40 -7.19 1.93 -5.35
CA ASP A 40 -7.19 0.62 -6.01
C ASP A 40 -5.85 0.31 -6.66
N VAL A 41 -5.28 1.27 -7.39
CA VAL A 41 -3.97 1.15 -8.03
C VAL A 41 -2.87 1.03 -6.97
N GLU A 42 -2.92 1.86 -5.93
CA GLU A 42 -1.95 1.84 -4.84
C GLU A 42 -2.00 0.52 -4.09
N LYS A 43 -3.18 -0.02 -3.83
CA LYS A 43 -3.37 -1.32 -3.18
C LYS A 43 -2.74 -2.44 -4.01
N GLU A 44 -2.97 -2.45 -5.33
CA GLU A 44 -2.40 -3.45 -6.24
C GLU A 44 -0.87 -3.38 -6.25
N GLU A 45 -0.29 -2.19 -6.32
CA GLU A 45 1.16 -1.98 -6.25
C GLU A 45 1.74 -2.48 -4.93
N MET A 46 1.07 -2.20 -3.81
CA MET A 46 1.47 -2.66 -2.49
C MET A 46 1.40 -4.19 -2.38
N GLU A 47 0.35 -4.82 -2.89
CA GLU A 47 0.22 -6.28 -2.94
C GLU A 47 1.39 -6.91 -3.70
N ASN A 48 1.74 -6.34 -4.84
CA ASN A 48 2.87 -6.80 -5.65
C ASN A 48 4.19 -6.65 -4.90
N GLU A 49 4.40 -5.55 -4.19
CA GLU A 49 5.62 -5.33 -3.39
C GLU A 49 5.71 -6.30 -2.21
N TYR A 50 4.62 -6.51 -1.47
CA TYR A 50 4.61 -7.49 -0.37
C TYR A 50 4.90 -8.90 -0.87
N SER A 51 4.31 -9.29 -1.98
CA SER A 51 4.55 -10.59 -2.61
C SER A 51 6.01 -10.74 -3.04
N SER A 52 6.58 -9.71 -3.67
CA SER A 52 7.98 -9.67 -4.07
C SER A 52 8.91 -9.79 -2.87
N PHE A 53 8.64 -9.09 -1.78
CA PHE A 53 9.46 -9.15 -0.57
C PHE A 53 9.41 -10.52 0.09
N ALA A 54 8.25 -11.16 0.14
CA ALA A 54 8.13 -12.53 0.64
C ALA A 54 8.99 -13.51 -0.18
N THR A 55 8.98 -13.38 -1.51
CA THR A 55 9.82 -14.17 -2.41
C THR A 55 11.31 -13.90 -2.16
N GLN A 56 11.71 -12.65 -1.95
CA GLN A 56 13.08 -12.28 -1.66
C GLN A 56 13.57 -12.87 -0.33
N TYR A 57 12.70 -12.94 0.70
CA TYR A 57 13.04 -13.63 1.95
C TYR A 57 13.30 -15.12 1.72
N ASP A 58 12.51 -15.78 0.89
CA ASP A 58 12.76 -17.19 0.50
C ASP A 58 14.12 -17.37 -0.19
N GLU A 59 14.44 -16.48 -1.13
CA GLU A 59 15.71 -16.52 -1.85
C GLU A 59 16.90 -16.30 -0.92
N LEU A 60 16.77 -15.39 0.06
CA LEU A 60 17.83 -15.16 1.04
C LEU A 60 18.07 -16.37 1.95
N GLN A 61 17.04 -17.12 2.30
CA GLN A 61 17.16 -18.34 3.12
C GLN A 61 18.03 -19.40 2.45
N VAL A 62 17.98 -19.47 1.13
CA VAL A 62 18.80 -20.42 0.35
C VAL A 62 20.28 -20.02 0.34
N GLN A 63 20.57 -18.73 0.44
CA GLN A 63 21.92 -18.17 0.34
C GLN A 63 22.73 -18.28 1.62
N ILE A 64 22.11 -18.64 2.76
CA ILE A 64 22.78 -18.63 4.04
C ILE A 64 22.66 -19.98 4.77
N ASN A 65 23.77 -20.43 5.40
CA ASN A 65 23.84 -21.65 6.18
C ASN A 65 23.67 -21.48 7.66
N ASN A 66 23.42 -20.24 8.15
CA ASN A 66 23.23 -19.94 9.55
C ASN A 66 21.77 -20.15 9.95
N ASP A 67 21.50 -21.15 10.79
CA ASP A 67 20.15 -21.51 11.22
C ASP A 67 19.44 -20.38 11.97
N SER A 68 20.16 -19.61 12.78
CA SER A 68 19.60 -18.48 13.53
C SER A 68 19.10 -17.37 12.60
N ILE A 69 19.89 -17.01 11.60
CA ILE A 69 19.50 -16.00 10.60
C ILE A 69 18.38 -16.54 9.72
N ARG A 70 18.47 -17.80 9.33
CA ARG A 70 17.45 -18.47 8.51
C ARG A 70 16.10 -18.46 9.23
N GLN A 71 16.06 -18.70 10.53
CA GLN A 71 14.85 -18.63 11.35
C GLN A 71 14.27 -17.21 11.39
N LYS A 72 15.13 -16.20 11.55
CA LYS A 72 14.70 -14.80 11.52
C LYS A 72 14.13 -14.40 10.17
N LEU A 73 14.73 -14.86 9.08
CA LEU A 73 14.22 -14.63 7.73
C LEU A 73 12.85 -15.27 7.54
N GLU A 74 12.65 -16.49 8.07
CA GLU A 74 11.35 -17.16 8.02
C GLU A 74 10.28 -16.38 8.79
N GLU A 75 10.61 -15.89 9.98
CA GLU A 75 9.70 -15.05 10.78
C GLU A 75 9.30 -13.77 10.03
N GLU A 76 10.27 -13.10 9.41
CA GLU A 76 10.00 -11.89 8.62
C GLU A 76 9.18 -12.19 7.37
N LYS A 77 9.43 -13.32 6.72
CA LYS A 77 8.63 -13.78 5.59
C LYS A 77 7.17 -14.00 5.99
N LEU A 78 6.95 -14.71 7.10
CA LEU A 78 5.59 -14.98 7.60
C LEU A 78 4.87 -13.69 7.98
N LYS A 79 5.58 -12.73 8.60
CA LYS A 79 5.04 -11.40 8.89
C LYS A 79 4.63 -10.68 7.61
N THR A 80 5.47 -10.72 6.58
CA THR A 80 5.23 -10.10 5.28
C THR A 80 3.99 -10.72 4.60
N GLN A 81 3.88 -12.03 4.63
CA GLN A 81 2.71 -12.75 4.09
C GLN A 81 1.43 -12.41 4.85
N ARG A 82 1.50 -12.27 6.17
CA ARG A 82 0.35 -11.85 6.98
C ARG A 82 -0.11 -10.44 6.62
N LEU A 83 0.82 -9.51 6.45
CA LEU A 83 0.51 -8.13 6.04
C LEU A 83 -0.10 -8.10 4.63
N LEU A 84 0.39 -8.95 3.73
CA LEU A 84 -0.19 -9.10 2.39
C LEU A 84 -1.64 -9.59 2.47
N GLU A 85 -1.92 -10.57 3.32
CA GLU A 85 -3.27 -11.10 3.50
C GLU A 85 -4.20 -10.05 4.11
N GLU A 86 -3.73 -9.29 5.09
CA GLU A 86 -4.48 -8.16 5.64
C GLU A 86 -4.81 -7.14 4.54
N LEU A 87 -3.84 -6.82 3.71
CA LEU A 87 -4.02 -5.86 2.60
C LEU A 87 -5.07 -6.35 1.60
N ARG A 88 -5.07 -7.62 1.26
CA ARG A 88 -6.06 -8.21 0.34
C ARG A 88 -7.48 -8.08 0.85
N GLN A 89 -7.68 -8.09 2.16
CA GLN A 89 -8.99 -8.00 2.80
C GLN A 89 -9.45 -6.57 3.05
N VAL A 90 -8.56 -5.59 2.95
CA VAL A 90 -8.90 -4.19 3.18
C VAL A 90 -9.69 -3.62 2.02
N LYS A 91 -10.79 -2.93 2.33
CA LYS A 91 -11.55 -2.18 1.33
C LYS A 91 -10.80 -0.90 0.96
N THR A 92 -10.79 -0.57 -0.32
CA THR A 92 -10.14 0.64 -0.82
C THR A 92 -10.76 1.94 -0.29
N SER A 93 -11.98 1.86 0.26
CA SER A 93 -12.62 2.98 0.97
C SER A 93 -12.02 3.24 2.36
N ASP A 94 -11.25 2.30 2.93
CA ASP A 94 -10.62 2.45 4.24
C ASP A 94 -9.21 3.02 4.09
N ALA A 95 -9.14 4.35 3.93
CA ALA A 95 -7.90 5.08 3.73
C ALA A 95 -6.92 4.92 4.89
N ASN A 96 -7.41 4.82 6.13
CA ASN A 96 -6.57 4.68 7.32
C ASN A 96 -5.83 3.35 7.33
N GLU A 97 -6.51 2.26 6.97
CA GLU A 97 -5.89 0.93 6.88
C GLU A 97 -4.89 0.86 5.72
N ILE A 98 -5.20 1.44 4.56
CA ILE A 98 -4.26 1.53 3.44
C ILE A 98 -3.00 2.29 3.86
N MET A 99 -3.14 3.42 4.56
CA MET A 99 -2.00 4.20 5.05
C MET A 99 -1.18 3.44 6.08
N ARG A 100 -1.82 2.69 6.99
CA ARG A 100 -1.15 1.85 7.98
C ARG A 100 -0.30 0.78 7.29
N LEU A 101 -0.88 0.07 6.35
CA LEU A 101 -0.19 -0.99 5.60
C LEU A 101 0.93 -0.45 4.72
N LYS A 102 0.80 0.78 4.21
CA LYS A 102 1.86 1.48 3.49
C LYS A 102 3.07 1.77 4.40
N LYS A 103 2.83 2.19 5.64
CA LYS A 103 3.89 2.40 6.64
C LYS A 103 4.58 1.08 6.98
N GLU A 104 3.80 0.01 7.17
CA GLU A 104 4.34 -1.34 7.42
C GLU A 104 5.19 -1.81 6.24
N LEU A 105 4.79 -1.52 5.01
CA LEU A 105 5.56 -1.85 3.81
C LEU A 105 6.95 -1.19 3.82
N LYS A 106 7.03 0.07 4.23
CA LYS A 106 8.31 0.78 4.38
C LYS A 106 9.21 0.09 5.39
N THR A 107 8.65 -0.37 6.53
CA THR A 107 9.37 -1.11 7.55
C THR A 107 9.88 -2.45 7.02
N VAL A 108 9.02 -3.20 6.34
CA VAL A 108 9.40 -4.48 5.71
C VAL A 108 10.53 -4.28 4.70
N ARG A 109 10.45 -3.24 3.88
CA ARG A 109 11.49 -2.90 2.91
C ARG A 109 12.83 -2.59 3.59
N ALA A 110 12.81 -1.82 4.67
CA ALA A 110 14.02 -1.46 5.41
C ALA A 110 14.66 -2.69 6.07
N VAL A 111 13.85 -3.56 6.67
CA VAL A 111 14.30 -4.81 7.29
C VAL A 111 14.92 -5.75 6.24
N LEU A 112 14.24 -5.91 5.10
CA LEU A 112 14.74 -6.74 3.99
C LEU A 112 16.10 -6.23 3.48
N ARG A 113 16.24 -4.93 3.26
CA ARG A 113 17.51 -4.33 2.84
C ARG A 113 18.63 -4.57 3.85
N SER A 114 18.32 -4.47 5.15
CA SER A 114 19.25 -4.75 6.21
C SER A 114 19.78 -6.19 6.15
N TYR A 115 18.88 -7.16 5.95
CA TYR A 115 19.28 -8.57 5.81
C TYR A 115 20.07 -8.83 4.53
N ILE A 116 19.72 -8.20 3.43
CA ILE A 116 20.48 -8.32 2.16
C ILE A 116 21.93 -7.86 2.37
N VAL A 117 22.13 -6.73 3.03
CA VAL A 117 23.45 -6.19 3.31
C VAL A 117 24.23 -7.12 4.26
N GLN A 118 23.59 -7.62 5.31
CA GLN A 118 24.21 -8.53 6.27
C GLN A 118 24.65 -9.83 5.62
N ILE A 119 23.80 -10.44 4.81
CA ILE A 119 24.08 -11.70 4.12
C ILE A 119 25.17 -11.53 3.08
N ASP A 120 25.12 -10.43 2.30
CA ASP A 120 26.16 -10.10 1.33
C ASP A 120 27.53 -9.93 2.00
N SER A 121 27.58 -9.24 3.14
CA SER A 121 28.79 -9.06 3.94
C SER A 121 29.34 -10.40 4.47
N LEU A 122 28.46 -11.26 4.99
CA LEU A 122 28.84 -12.58 5.48
C LEU A 122 29.37 -13.47 4.35
N ASN A 123 28.76 -13.44 3.19
CA ASN A 123 29.23 -14.20 2.03
C ASN A 123 30.59 -13.72 1.55
N LYS A 124 30.83 -12.41 1.54
CA LYS A 124 32.16 -11.86 1.20
C LYS A 124 33.24 -12.26 2.20
N ILE A 125 32.95 -12.25 3.49
CA ILE A 125 33.86 -12.72 4.53
C ILE A 125 34.17 -14.21 4.35
N ASN A 126 33.17 -15.04 4.07
CA ASN A 126 33.34 -16.47 3.85
C ASN A 126 34.20 -16.74 2.61
N GLU A 127 34.01 -16.00 1.51
CA GLU A 127 34.85 -16.08 0.32
C GLU A 127 36.31 -15.73 0.61
N ALA A 128 36.53 -14.63 1.35
CA ALA A 128 37.87 -14.19 1.74
C ALA A 128 38.57 -15.24 2.60
N LEU A 129 37.88 -15.82 3.59
CA LEU A 129 38.41 -16.88 4.44
C LEU A 129 38.75 -18.16 3.65
N THR A 130 37.90 -18.54 2.72
CA THR A 130 38.12 -19.70 1.83
C THR A 130 39.36 -19.47 0.95
N THR A 131 39.56 -18.27 0.44
CA THR A 131 40.71 -17.90 -0.38
C THR A 131 42.00 -17.88 0.41
N GLU A 132 41.98 -17.38 1.67
CA GLU A 132 43.14 -17.36 2.55
C GLU A 132 43.57 -18.78 2.97
N ASN A 133 42.62 -19.70 3.11
CA ASN A 133 42.89 -21.07 3.52
C ASN A 133 43.40 -21.99 2.39
N LYS A 134 43.44 -21.48 1.17
CA LYS A 134 44.05 -22.17 0.03
C LYS A 134 45.50 -21.81 -0.13
#